data_0a9f8ad8f8cf0e2acccfc60aa19e6c7c
#
_entry.id   0a9f8ad8f8cf0e2acccfc60aa19e6c7c
#
_cell.length_a   1.000
_cell.length_b   1.000
_cell.length_c   1.000
_cell.angle_alpha   90.00
_cell.angle_beta   90.00
_cell.angle_gamma   90.00
#
_symmetry.space_group_name_H-M   'P 1'
#
loop_
_entity.id
_entity.type
_entity.pdbx_description
1 polymer ?
#
loop_
_entity_poly.entity_id
_entity_poly.type
_entity_poly.pdbx_seq_one_letter_code
_entity_poly.pdbx_strand_id
1 'polypeptide(L)'
;TVCGCPELTQRLKAAYSEGGERDFDHTFFFQLYERELEIIDKPLEECPAANETPKPMGGHMEGCRIGFDAGGSDRKVSAVIDGETVYSEEVVWFPKLNPDPNYQYGHIVEAFKTAASKMPRVDAIGVSSAGTFIGNAPMISSIFYCVPRDRWDEVKTVFDRAAAEIGDVPVVVANDGDVSALAGAMGLGKGKLMGLAMGTSEAVGYVDKDQNVLGWINELAFAPVDLPDGALQDEWATDFGIGGEYFS
;
A
#
# COMPACT_ATOMS: atom_id res chain seq x y z
N THR A 1 -19.32 -2.08 10.83
CA THR A 1 -20.48 -2.18 11.73
C THR A 1 -20.72 -0.83 12.38
N VAL A 2 -21.97 -0.38 12.42
CA VAL A 2 -22.43 0.83 13.15
C VAL A 2 -23.25 0.34 14.33
N CYS A 3 -22.97 0.84 15.53
CA CYS A 3 -23.62 0.36 16.74
C CYS A 3 -24.41 1.49 17.43
N GLY A 4 -25.69 1.22 17.73
CA GLY A 4 -26.55 2.11 18.49
C GLY A 4 -27.04 3.36 17.72
N CYS A 5 -26.90 3.41 16.39
CA CYS A 5 -27.36 4.54 15.57
C CYS A 5 -27.92 4.10 14.22
N PRO A 6 -29.17 3.58 14.17
CA PRO A 6 -29.79 3.10 12.93
C PRO A 6 -29.90 4.18 11.85
N GLU A 7 -30.13 5.44 12.23
CA GLU A 7 -30.21 6.56 11.27
C GLU A 7 -28.88 6.78 10.55
N LEU A 8 -27.76 6.73 11.26
CA LEU A 8 -26.42 6.81 10.67
C LEU A 8 -26.17 5.61 9.75
N THR A 9 -26.57 4.41 10.18
CA THR A 9 -26.46 3.21 9.35
C THR A 9 -27.17 3.38 8.01
N GLN A 10 -28.40 3.90 8.02
CA GLN A 10 -29.16 4.13 6.78
C GLN A 10 -28.49 5.17 5.88
N ARG A 11 -27.99 6.26 6.44
CA ARG A 11 -27.26 7.30 5.67
C ARG A 11 -26.00 6.73 5.03
N LEU A 12 -25.21 5.99 5.80
CA LEU A 12 -24.01 5.35 5.28
C LEU A 12 -24.31 4.33 4.17
N LYS A 13 -25.36 3.50 4.35
CA LYS A 13 -25.81 2.58 3.30
C LYS A 13 -26.17 3.30 2.00
N ALA A 14 -26.87 4.44 2.10
CA ALA A 14 -27.23 5.23 0.94
C ALA A 14 -25.99 5.91 0.30
N ALA A 15 -25.09 6.45 1.11
CA ALA A 15 -23.90 7.12 0.62
C ALA A 15 -22.94 6.16 -0.10
N TYR A 16 -22.70 4.98 0.48
CA TYR A 16 -21.77 3.96 -0.05
C TYR A 16 -22.45 2.89 -0.91
N SER A 17 -23.58 3.21 -1.56
CA SER A 17 -24.21 2.36 -2.57
C SER A 17 -23.80 2.78 -3.98
N GLU A 18 -24.03 1.91 -4.95
CA GLU A 18 -23.88 2.26 -6.38
C GLU A 18 -24.71 3.52 -6.70
N GLY A 19 -24.05 4.53 -7.28
CA GLY A 19 -24.64 5.84 -7.57
C GLY A 19 -24.90 6.73 -6.35
N GLY A 20 -24.43 6.38 -5.17
CA GLY A 20 -24.50 7.20 -3.96
C GLY A 20 -23.43 8.29 -3.92
N GLU A 21 -23.44 9.12 -2.86
CA GLU A 21 -22.46 10.21 -2.67
C GLU A 21 -21.01 9.71 -2.62
N ARG A 22 -20.80 8.45 -2.19
CA ARG A 22 -19.52 7.80 -2.06
C ARG A 22 -19.37 6.61 -3.02
N ASP A 23 -19.87 6.75 -4.26
CA ASP A 23 -19.83 5.73 -5.28
C ASP A 23 -18.38 5.33 -5.66
N PHE A 24 -17.47 6.29 -5.65
CA PHE A 24 -16.05 6.02 -5.83
C PHE A 24 -15.53 5.05 -4.76
N ASP A 25 -15.80 5.33 -3.48
CA ASP A 25 -15.37 4.45 -2.38
C ASP A 25 -16.05 3.08 -2.43
N HIS A 26 -17.32 3.02 -2.82
CA HIS A 26 -18.02 1.75 -3.04
C HIS A 26 -17.27 0.88 -4.05
N THR A 27 -16.93 1.46 -5.21
CA THR A 27 -16.15 0.79 -6.24
C THR A 27 -14.72 0.46 -5.78
N PHE A 28 -14.07 1.37 -5.07
CA PHE A 28 -12.74 1.18 -4.51
C PHE A 28 -12.68 0.00 -3.54
N PHE A 29 -13.61 -0.07 -2.59
CA PHE A 29 -13.70 -1.19 -1.65
C PHE A 29 -14.01 -2.52 -2.31
N PHE A 30 -14.87 -2.51 -3.34
CA PHE A 30 -15.12 -3.70 -4.12
C PHE A 30 -13.85 -4.20 -4.83
N GLN A 31 -13.09 -3.30 -5.44
CA GLN A 31 -11.82 -3.66 -6.09
C GLN A 31 -10.77 -4.14 -5.08
N LEU A 32 -10.73 -3.52 -3.90
CA LEU A 32 -9.77 -3.86 -2.85
C LEU A 32 -10.04 -5.22 -2.22
N TYR A 33 -11.30 -5.48 -1.85
CA TYR A 33 -11.65 -6.67 -1.09
C TYR A 33 -12.30 -7.78 -1.93
N GLU A 34 -12.58 -7.52 -3.21
CA GLU A 34 -13.28 -8.42 -4.14
C GLU A 34 -14.64 -8.91 -3.59
N ARG A 35 -15.29 -8.04 -2.83
CA ARG A 35 -16.61 -8.26 -2.23
C ARG A 35 -17.32 -6.95 -1.99
N GLU A 36 -18.65 -6.99 -1.97
CA GLU A 36 -19.47 -5.84 -1.64
C GLU A 36 -19.21 -5.31 -0.23
N LEU A 37 -19.22 -3.97 -0.10
CA LEU A 37 -19.15 -3.32 1.19
C LEU A 37 -20.47 -3.54 1.95
N GLU A 38 -20.42 -4.28 3.04
CA GLU A 38 -21.57 -4.51 3.91
C GLU A 38 -21.52 -3.57 5.12
N ILE A 39 -22.53 -2.70 5.24
CA ILE A 39 -22.73 -1.83 6.41
C ILE A 39 -23.78 -2.46 7.32
N ILE A 40 -23.34 -2.93 8.48
CA ILE A 40 -24.14 -3.71 9.42
C ILE A 40 -24.60 -2.80 10.56
N ASP A 41 -25.92 -2.80 10.84
CA ASP A 41 -26.49 -2.16 12.01
C ASP A 41 -26.55 -3.14 13.19
N LYS A 42 -26.13 -2.69 14.36
CA LYS A 42 -26.20 -3.47 15.61
C LYS A 42 -26.60 -2.62 16.80
N PRO A 43 -27.26 -3.20 17.82
CA PRO A 43 -27.39 -2.56 19.12
C PRO A 43 -26.03 -2.19 19.72
N LEU A 44 -25.99 -1.17 20.56
CA LEU A 44 -24.71 -0.70 21.16
C LEU A 44 -24.02 -1.77 21.99
N GLU A 45 -24.80 -2.58 22.68
CA GLU A 45 -24.31 -3.71 23.51
C GLU A 45 -23.67 -4.85 22.71
N GLU A 46 -23.95 -4.90 21.40
CA GLU A 46 -23.34 -5.86 20.46
C GLU A 46 -22.15 -5.29 19.71
N CYS A 47 -21.62 -4.14 20.15
CA CYS A 47 -20.45 -3.54 19.53
C CYS A 47 -19.26 -4.52 19.57
N PRO A 48 -18.67 -4.87 18.42
CA PRO A 48 -17.52 -5.75 18.41
C PRO A 48 -16.34 -5.15 19.15
N ALA A 49 -15.53 -5.99 19.77
CA ALA A 49 -14.26 -5.56 20.34
C ALA A 49 -13.33 -5.02 19.26
N ALA A 50 -12.42 -4.12 19.64
CA ALA A 50 -11.36 -3.67 18.75
C ALA A 50 -10.53 -4.89 18.28
N ASN A 51 -10.26 -4.93 16.99
CA ASN A 51 -9.51 -6.01 16.36
C ASN A 51 -8.42 -5.41 15.47
N GLU A 52 -7.28 -5.14 16.08
CA GLU A 52 -6.07 -4.73 15.40
C GLU A 52 -5.10 -5.90 15.40
N THR A 53 -4.46 -6.16 14.24
CA THR A 53 -3.47 -7.23 14.11
C THR A 53 -2.14 -6.62 13.68
N PRO A 54 -1.32 -6.16 14.64
CA PRO A 54 -0.01 -5.60 14.34
C PRO A 54 0.89 -6.60 13.62
N LYS A 55 1.58 -6.15 12.59
CA LYS A 55 2.54 -6.96 11.83
C LYS A 55 3.96 -6.49 12.12
N PRO A 56 4.82 -7.33 12.72
CA PRO A 56 6.23 -7.03 12.85
C PRO A 56 6.89 -7.17 11.47
N MET A 57 7.38 -6.07 10.91
CA MET A 57 7.96 -6.04 9.56
C MET A 57 9.40 -5.53 9.55
N GLY A 58 9.80 -4.72 10.51
CA GLY A 58 11.12 -4.10 10.58
C GLY A 58 12.12 -4.81 11.50
N GLY A 59 13.34 -4.23 11.60
CA GLY A 59 14.35 -4.65 12.59
C GLY A 59 15.18 -5.88 12.20
N HIS A 60 14.89 -6.52 11.09
CA HIS A 60 15.65 -7.71 10.64
C HIS A 60 16.88 -7.27 9.83
N MET A 61 17.94 -6.85 10.51
CA MET A 61 19.15 -6.31 9.88
C MET A 61 20.19 -7.39 9.54
N GLU A 62 20.09 -8.57 10.13
CA GLU A 62 21.08 -9.67 9.94
C GLU A 62 20.86 -10.38 8.61
N GLY A 63 21.93 -10.86 8.02
CA GLY A 63 21.94 -11.64 6.78
C GLY A 63 21.90 -10.78 5.52
N CYS A 64 21.57 -11.39 4.40
CA CYS A 64 21.60 -10.79 3.06
C CYS A 64 20.16 -10.48 2.62
N ARG A 65 19.86 -9.20 2.41
CA ARG A 65 18.50 -8.76 2.11
C ARG A 65 18.45 -7.89 0.87
N ILE A 66 17.37 -8.04 0.10
CA ILE A 66 17.05 -7.12 -0.99
C ILE A 66 16.00 -6.13 -0.46
N GLY A 67 16.28 -4.84 -0.62
CA GLY A 67 15.28 -3.77 -0.51
C GLY A 67 14.91 -3.30 -1.91
N PHE A 68 13.62 -3.20 -2.20
CA PHE A 68 13.14 -2.73 -3.50
C PHE A 68 12.02 -1.69 -3.31
N ASP A 69 12.13 -0.58 -4.02
CA ASP A 69 11.11 0.46 -4.07
C ASP A 69 10.56 0.58 -5.48
N ALA A 70 9.28 0.25 -5.64
CA ALA A 70 8.55 0.32 -6.89
C ALA A 70 7.80 1.64 -6.99
N GLY A 71 8.52 2.70 -7.34
CA GLY A 71 7.97 4.04 -7.53
C GLY A 71 7.23 4.22 -8.87
N GLY A 72 6.53 5.33 -9.02
CA GLY A 72 5.74 5.64 -10.22
C GLY A 72 6.55 6.11 -11.43
N SER A 73 7.77 6.62 -11.22
CA SER A 73 8.68 7.17 -12.24
C SER A 73 10.04 6.46 -12.30
N ASP A 74 10.46 5.90 -11.20
CA ASP A 74 11.70 5.16 -11.05
C ASP A 74 11.52 3.96 -10.13
N ARG A 75 12.39 2.99 -10.26
CA ARG A 75 12.53 1.85 -9.34
C ARG A 75 13.89 1.89 -8.68
N LYS A 76 13.94 1.59 -7.40
CA LYS A 76 15.18 1.54 -6.64
C LYS A 76 15.38 0.13 -6.07
N VAL A 77 16.61 -0.34 -6.08
CA VAL A 77 16.95 -1.61 -5.45
C VAL A 77 18.24 -1.47 -4.65
N SER A 78 18.29 -2.14 -3.52
CA SER A 78 19.48 -2.23 -2.68
C SER A 78 19.79 -3.66 -2.31
N ALA A 79 21.08 -3.98 -2.23
CA ALA A 79 21.62 -5.19 -1.61
C ALA A 79 22.21 -4.81 -0.24
N VAL A 80 21.77 -5.48 0.80
CA VAL A 80 22.14 -5.18 2.19
C VAL A 80 22.69 -6.45 2.83
N ILE A 81 23.88 -6.36 3.44
CA ILE A 81 24.49 -7.45 4.21
C ILE A 81 24.68 -6.99 5.65
N ASP A 82 24.06 -7.66 6.61
CA ASP A 82 24.13 -7.36 8.04
C ASP A 82 23.89 -5.87 8.37
N GLY A 83 22.91 -5.28 7.68
CA GLY A 83 22.53 -3.87 7.84
C GLY A 83 23.34 -2.87 7.03
N GLU A 84 24.40 -3.28 6.36
CA GLU A 84 25.25 -2.44 5.52
C GLU A 84 24.82 -2.54 4.05
N THR A 85 24.55 -1.40 3.41
CA THR A 85 24.21 -1.34 1.99
C THR A 85 25.48 -1.56 1.15
N VAL A 86 25.59 -2.70 0.48
CA VAL A 86 26.72 -3.03 -0.38
C VAL A 86 26.51 -2.66 -1.85
N TYR A 87 25.28 -2.42 -2.24
CA TYR A 87 24.89 -1.98 -3.57
C TYR A 87 23.56 -1.25 -3.54
N SER A 88 23.41 -0.23 -4.38
CA SER A 88 22.12 0.40 -4.69
C SER A 88 22.08 0.88 -6.13
N GLU A 89 20.90 0.85 -6.73
CA GLU A 89 20.64 1.29 -8.09
C GLU A 89 19.28 1.96 -8.17
N GLU A 90 19.20 3.02 -8.96
CA GLU A 90 17.95 3.67 -9.35
C GLU A 90 17.83 3.64 -10.88
N VAL A 91 16.68 3.21 -11.37
CA VAL A 91 16.41 3.08 -12.81
C VAL A 91 15.07 3.72 -13.13
N VAL A 92 15.07 4.64 -14.08
CA VAL A 92 13.83 5.23 -14.61
C VAL A 92 13.03 4.15 -15.34
N TRP A 93 11.74 4.07 -15.06
CA TRP A 93 10.80 3.21 -15.75
C TRP A 93 9.45 3.89 -15.93
N PHE A 94 8.57 3.31 -16.73
CA PHE A 94 7.29 3.91 -17.07
C PHE A 94 6.13 2.94 -16.79
N PRO A 95 5.93 2.49 -15.55
CA PRO A 95 4.97 1.44 -15.22
C PRO A 95 3.53 1.87 -15.49
N LYS A 96 3.21 3.15 -15.22
CA LYS A 96 1.86 3.72 -15.41
C LYS A 96 1.41 3.79 -16.86
N LEU A 97 2.34 3.69 -17.82
CA LEU A 97 2.07 3.80 -19.26
C LEU A 97 2.01 2.43 -19.95
N ASN A 98 2.30 1.35 -19.25
CA ASN A 98 2.38 0.01 -19.82
C ASN A 98 1.18 -0.86 -19.42
N PRO A 99 0.34 -1.28 -20.38
CA PRO A 99 -0.80 -2.15 -20.14
C PRO A 99 -0.44 -3.63 -20.00
N ASP A 100 0.80 -4.01 -20.30
CA ASP A 100 1.27 -5.39 -20.16
C ASP A 100 1.97 -5.58 -18.81
N PRO A 101 1.42 -6.36 -17.86
CA PRO A 101 2.04 -6.59 -16.55
C PRO A 101 3.41 -7.29 -16.62
N ASN A 102 3.76 -7.88 -17.76
CA ASN A 102 5.10 -8.43 -17.98
C ASN A 102 6.19 -7.35 -18.05
N TYR A 103 5.83 -6.11 -18.36
CA TYR A 103 6.77 -4.98 -18.29
C TYR A 103 7.21 -4.77 -16.84
N GLN A 104 6.27 -4.59 -15.93
CA GLN A 104 6.58 -4.41 -14.51
C GLN A 104 7.28 -5.64 -13.94
N TYR A 105 6.78 -6.84 -14.23
CA TYR A 105 7.41 -8.10 -13.81
C TYR A 105 8.87 -8.19 -14.25
N GLY A 106 9.18 -7.92 -15.52
CA GLY A 106 10.54 -7.97 -16.05
C GLY A 106 11.50 -7.02 -15.32
N HIS A 107 11.07 -5.79 -15.07
CA HIS A 107 11.85 -4.79 -14.33
C HIS A 107 12.08 -5.18 -12.86
N ILE A 108 11.09 -5.78 -12.19
CA ILE A 108 11.20 -6.27 -10.81
C ILE A 108 12.20 -7.43 -10.74
N VAL A 109 12.08 -8.41 -11.64
CA VAL A 109 12.99 -9.56 -11.72
C VAL A 109 14.43 -9.12 -12.00
N GLU A 110 14.61 -8.17 -12.94
CA GLU A 110 15.92 -7.61 -13.24
C GLU A 110 16.57 -6.97 -12.01
N ALA A 111 15.80 -6.13 -11.28
CA ALA A 111 16.27 -5.47 -10.06
C ALA A 111 16.66 -6.51 -8.99
N PHE A 112 15.82 -7.51 -8.74
CA PHE A 112 16.11 -8.57 -7.77
C PHE A 112 17.36 -9.37 -8.14
N LYS A 113 17.49 -9.78 -9.40
CA LYS A 113 18.68 -10.50 -9.89
C LYS A 113 19.96 -9.65 -9.80
N THR A 114 19.85 -8.37 -10.10
CA THR A 114 20.99 -7.43 -9.99
C THR A 114 21.45 -7.34 -8.53
N ALA A 115 20.54 -7.08 -7.58
CA ALA A 115 20.89 -7.01 -6.16
C ALA A 115 21.41 -8.36 -5.62
N ALA A 116 20.75 -9.47 -5.97
CA ALA A 116 21.18 -10.82 -5.59
C ALA A 116 22.60 -11.12 -6.03
N SER A 117 23.02 -10.66 -7.22
CA SER A 117 24.38 -10.86 -7.74
C SER A 117 25.47 -10.17 -6.92
N LYS A 118 25.12 -9.27 -6.00
CA LYS A 118 26.06 -8.54 -5.14
C LYS A 118 26.24 -9.17 -3.77
N MET A 119 25.55 -10.26 -3.50
CA MET A 119 25.52 -10.94 -2.20
C MET A 119 25.79 -12.43 -2.38
N PRO A 120 26.34 -13.11 -1.36
CA PRO A 120 26.62 -14.56 -1.44
C PRO A 120 25.33 -15.41 -1.45
N ARG A 121 24.22 -14.86 -0.95
CA ARG A 121 22.87 -15.45 -0.91
C ARG A 121 21.84 -14.37 -0.73
N VAL A 122 20.57 -14.73 -0.76
CA VAL A 122 19.45 -13.84 -0.37
C VAL A 122 18.66 -14.55 0.73
N ASP A 123 18.44 -13.88 1.86
CA ASP A 123 17.72 -14.43 3.00
C ASP A 123 16.28 -13.90 3.07
N ALA A 124 16.01 -12.69 2.55
CA ALA A 124 14.67 -12.13 2.42
C ALA A 124 14.64 -10.95 1.44
N ILE A 125 13.43 -10.61 0.99
CA ILE A 125 13.15 -9.46 0.12
C ILE A 125 12.08 -8.58 0.77
N GLY A 126 12.37 -7.28 0.91
CA GLY A 126 11.42 -6.26 1.31
C GLY A 126 11.05 -5.36 0.13
N VAL A 127 9.77 -5.14 -0.08
CA VAL A 127 9.25 -4.30 -1.17
C VAL A 127 8.44 -3.14 -0.61
N SER A 128 8.81 -1.93 -1.00
CA SER A 128 8.02 -0.70 -0.88
C SER A 128 7.32 -0.45 -2.22
N SER A 129 6.04 -0.14 -2.21
CA SER A 129 5.35 0.22 -3.45
C SER A 129 4.10 1.05 -3.17
N ALA A 130 3.80 1.97 -4.09
CA ALA A 130 2.56 2.73 -4.04
C ALA A 130 1.34 1.82 -4.26
N GLY A 131 0.31 2.00 -3.43
CA GLY A 131 -0.95 1.29 -3.54
C GLY A 131 -1.39 0.54 -2.30
N THR A 132 -2.50 -0.15 -2.42
CA THR A 132 -3.12 -0.92 -1.33
C THR A 132 -2.94 -2.41 -1.57
N PHE A 133 -2.49 -3.12 -0.55
CA PHE A 133 -2.09 -4.53 -0.64
C PHE A 133 -2.90 -5.41 0.32
N ILE A 134 -3.21 -6.62 -0.11
CA ILE A 134 -3.68 -7.70 0.76
C ILE A 134 -2.64 -8.81 0.76
N GLY A 135 -1.92 -8.96 1.88
CA GLY A 135 -0.69 -9.73 1.89
C GLY A 135 0.35 -9.07 0.98
N ASN A 136 0.90 -9.83 0.03
CA ASN A 136 1.81 -9.30 -0.99
C ASN A 136 1.11 -8.90 -2.29
N ALA A 137 -0.21 -9.12 -2.39
CA ALA A 137 -0.95 -8.87 -3.61
C ALA A 137 -1.32 -7.38 -3.76
N PRO A 138 -0.89 -6.71 -4.82
CA PRO A 138 -1.41 -5.40 -5.18
C PRO A 138 -2.88 -5.53 -5.57
N MET A 139 -3.77 -4.86 -4.85
CA MET A 139 -5.21 -4.82 -5.14
C MET A 139 -5.57 -3.54 -5.90
N ILE A 140 -4.96 -2.43 -5.51
CA ILE A 140 -5.04 -1.12 -6.16
C ILE A 140 -3.64 -0.53 -6.15
N SER A 141 -3.12 -0.14 -7.30
CA SER A 141 -1.79 0.47 -7.36
C SER A 141 -1.60 1.26 -8.64
N SER A 142 -1.06 2.46 -8.51
CA SER A 142 -0.81 3.36 -9.63
C SER A 142 0.22 2.83 -10.62
N ILE A 143 1.14 1.96 -10.20
CA ILE A 143 2.13 1.37 -11.11
C ILE A 143 1.53 0.33 -12.08
N PHE A 144 0.28 -0.10 -11.83
CA PHE A 144 -0.49 -0.99 -12.71
C PHE A 144 -1.71 -0.31 -13.32
N TYR A 145 -1.75 1.02 -13.31
CA TYR A 145 -2.91 1.82 -13.71
C TYR A 145 -3.46 1.46 -15.10
N CYS A 146 -2.59 1.26 -16.08
CA CYS A 146 -2.98 0.91 -17.44
C CYS A 146 -3.23 -0.60 -17.68
N VAL A 147 -2.97 -1.46 -16.69
CA VAL A 147 -3.19 -2.89 -16.84
C VAL A 147 -4.68 -3.20 -16.80
N PRO A 148 -5.24 -3.85 -17.85
CA PRO A 148 -6.65 -4.23 -17.87
C PRO A 148 -7.02 -5.14 -16.68
N ARG A 149 -8.22 -4.96 -16.13
CA ARG A 149 -8.67 -5.70 -14.94
C ARG A 149 -8.74 -7.21 -15.12
N ASP A 150 -9.01 -7.69 -16.31
CA ASP A 150 -9.01 -9.12 -16.66
C ASP A 150 -7.61 -9.77 -16.59
N ARG A 151 -6.54 -8.94 -16.48
CA ARG A 151 -5.17 -9.40 -16.27
C ARG A 151 -4.64 -9.20 -14.83
N TRP A 152 -5.49 -8.77 -13.92
CA TRP A 152 -5.04 -8.47 -12.55
C TRP A 152 -4.63 -9.70 -11.74
N ASP A 153 -5.02 -10.91 -12.13
CA ASP A 153 -4.47 -12.13 -11.50
C ASP A 153 -2.96 -12.27 -11.72
N GLU A 154 -2.42 -11.73 -12.80
CA GLU A 154 -0.98 -11.64 -13.03
C GLU A 154 -0.33 -10.58 -12.13
N VAL A 155 -1.02 -9.45 -11.92
CA VAL A 155 -0.57 -8.35 -11.04
C VAL A 155 -0.53 -8.79 -9.59
N LYS A 156 -1.57 -9.44 -9.09
CA LYS A 156 -1.67 -9.90 -7.70
C LYS A 156 -0.50 -10.79 -7.25
N THR A 157 0.11 -11.49 -8.18
CA THR A 157 1.21 -12.43 -7.90
C THR A 157 2.58 -11.91 -8.33
N VAL A 158 2.68 -10.68 -8.80
CA VAL A 158 3.88 -10.15 -9.47
C VAL A 158 5.13 -10.20 -8.57
N PHE A 159 5.02 -9.80 -7.32
CA PHE A 159 6.16 -9.78 -6.39
C PHE A 159 6.55 -11.17 -5.92
N ASP A 160 5.57 -12.04 -5.63
CA ASP A 160 5.84 -13.43 -5.23
C ASP A 160 6.48 -14.20 -6.38
N ARG A 161 6.01 -14.02 -7.61
CA ARG A 161 6.62 -14.62 -8.82
C ARG A 161 8.03 -14.12 -9.05
N ALA A 162 8.27 -12.82 -8.87
CA ALA A 162 9.60 -12.24 -9.04
C ALA A 162 10.56 -12.73 -7.95
N ALA A 163 10.11 -12.89 -6.71
CA ALA A 163 10.90 -13.47 -5.62
C ALA A 163 11.26 -14.94 -5.91
N ALA A 164 10.34 -15.72 -6.46
CA ALA A 164 10.58 -17.12 -6.85
C ALA A 164 11.70 -17.28 -7.89
N GLU A 165 11.97 -16.25 -8.70
CA GLU A 165 13.11 -16.23 -9.63
C GLU A 165 14.48 -16.13 -8.91
N ILE A 166 14.49 -15.68 -7.65
CA ILE A 166 15.70 -15.63 -6.81
C ILE A 166 15.87 -16.95 -6.06
N GLY A 167 14.77 -17.53 -5.60
CA GLY A 167 14.75 -18.78 -4.85
C GLY A 167 13.53 -18.86 -3.91
N ASP A 168 13.52 -19.86 -3.05
CA ASP A 168 12.54 -20.01 -1.99
C ASP A 168 12.90 -19.09 -0.83
N VAL A 169 12.68 -17.77 -1.03
CA VAL A 169 13.01 -16.72 -0.04
C VAL A 169 11.74 -15.95 0.36
N PRO A 170 11.59 -15.60 1.64
CA PRO A 170 10.45 -14.80 2.07
C PRO A 170 10.48 -13.42 1.41
N VAL A 171 9.31 -12.98 0.95
CA VAL A 171 9.07 -11.63 0.45
C VAL A 171 7.96 -10.96 1.25
N VAL A 172 8.12 -9.69 1.54
CA VAL A 172 7.10 -8.86 2.21
C VAL A 172 6.93 -7.58 1.40
N VAL A 173 5.68 -7.27 1.08
CA VAL A 173 5.29 -6.06 0.36
C VAL A 173 4.52 -5.14 1.31
N ALA A 174 4.86 -3.86 1.32
CA ALA A 174 4.16 -2.85 2.09
C ALA A 174 3.98 -1.56 1.28
N ASN A 175 2.97 -0.78 1.67
CA ASN A 175 2.76 0.56 1.14
C ASN A 175 3.96 1.48 1.48
N ASP A 176 4.30 2.40 0.59
CA ASP A 176 5.42 3.34 0.73
C ASP A 176 5.29 4.25 1.96
N GLY A 177 4.08 4.64 2.35
CA GLY A 177 3.81 5.34 3.62
C GLY A 177 4.15 4.48 4.84
N ASP A 178 3.74 3.21 4.86
CA ASP A 178 4.07 2.26 5.93
C ASP A 178 5.58 2.04 6.03
N VAL A 179 6.26 1.90 4.89
CA VAL A 179 7.72 1.76 4.84
C VAL A 179 8.42 3.02 5.33
N SER A 180 7.88 4.21 5.02
CA SER A 180 8.41 5.49 5.52
C SER A 180 8.30 5.59 7.05
N ALA A 181 7.15 5.19 7.63
CA ALA A 181 6.96 5.14 9.08
C ALA A 181 7.92 4.14 9.73
N LEU A 182 8.06 2.96 9.14
CA LEU A 182 8.93 1.91 9.63
C LEU A 182 10.41 2.31 9.60
N ALA A 183 10.87 2.90 8.49
CA ALA A 183 12.23 3.41 8.36
C ALA A 183 12.52 4.51 9.39
N GLY A 184 11.60 5.44 9.60
CA GLY A 184 11.69 6.44 10.65
C GLY A 184 11.77 5.85 12.05
N ALA A 185 10.94 4.85 12.34
CA ALA A 185 10.93 4.16 13.64
C ALA A 185 12.23 3.40 13.92
N MET A 186 12.73 2.69 12.89
CA MET A 186 14.02 1.98 12.98
C MET A 186 15.19 2.95 13.18
N GLY A 187 15.24 4.04 12.40
CA GLY A 187 16.31 5.04 12.50
C GLY A 187 16.34 5.80 13.82
N LEU A 188 15.16 6.05 14.42
CA LEU A 188 15.04 6.77 15.69
C LEU A 188 15.01 5.83 16.91
N GLY A 189 14.85 4.52 16.71
CA GLY A 189 14.67 3.56 17.80
C GLY A 189 13.40 3.80 18.61
N LYS A 190 12.32 4.31 17.98
CA LYS A 190 11.08 4.71 18.64
C LYS A 190 9.87 4.20 17.87
N GLY A 191 8.83 3.80 18.60
CA GLY A 191 7.49 3.55 18.08
C GLY A 191 6.57 4.75 18.25
N LYS A 192 5.26 4.56 17.91
CA LYS A 192 4.23 5.60 17.86
C LYS A 192 4.63 6.73 16.92
N LEU A 193 5.06 6.38 15.74
CA LEU A 193 5.56 7.28 14.74
C LEU A 193 4.69 7.20 13.49
N MET A 194 4.40 8.34 12.92
CA MET A 194 3.75 8.48 11.63
C MET A 194 4.79 8.90 10.60
N GLY A 195 4.83 8.20 9.48
CA GLY A 195 5.63 8.55 8.31
C GLY A 195 4.73 9.04 7.19
N LEU A 196 5.15 10.10 6.50
CA LEU A 196 4.47 10.60 5.31
C LEU A 196 5.38 10.45 4.10
N ALA A 197 4.86 9.83 3.05
CA ALA A 197 5.47 9.81 1.73
C ALA A 197 4.74 10.83 0.85
N MET A 198 5.41 11.93 0.56
CA MET A 198 4.88 13.02 -0.27
C MET A 198 5.49 12.94 -1.66
N GLY A 199 4.72 12.48 -2.61
CA GLY A 199 5.13 12.31 -4.01
C GLY A 199 4.03 12.79 -4.96
N THR A 200 3.72 12.00 -5.97
CA THR A 200 2.59 12.23 -6.89
C THR A 200 1.26 12.23 -6.13
N SER A 201 1.18 11.47 -5.07
CA SER A 201 0.08 11.42 -4.10
C SER A 201 0.65 11.40 -2.70
N GLU A 202 -0.18 11.51 -1.68
CA GLU A 202 0.23 11.45 -0.29
C GLU A 202 -0.20 10.13 0.34
N ALA A 203 0.79 9.35 0.78
CA ALA A 203 0.57 8.16 1.58
C ALA A 203 1.09 8.37 3.01
N VAL A 204 0.39 7.80 3.98
CA VAL A 204 0.80 7.83 5.38
C VAL A 204 0.91 6.42 5.93
N GLY A 205 1.91 6.19 6.75
CA GLY A 205 2.03 4.98 7.54
C GLY A 205 2.07 5.30 9.03
N TYR A 206 1.66 4.35 9.84
CA TYR A 206 1.78 4.45 11.29
C TYR A 206 2.33 3.16 11.87
N VAL A 207 3.27 3.28 12.77
CA VAL A 207 3.78 2.16 13.57
C VAL A 207 3.41 2.34 15.04
N ASP A 208 3.03 1.24 15.69
CA ASP A 208 2.65 1.20 17.09
C ASP A 208 3.85 1.40 18.05
N LYS A 209 3.63 1.30 19.35
CA LYS A 209 4.68 1.43 20.37
C LYS A 209 5.82 0.42 20.24
N ASP A 210 5.56 -0.72 19.61
CA ASP A 210 6.49 -1.84 19.42
C ASP A 210 7.07 -1.84 17.99
N GLN A 211 6.84 -0.76 17.22
CA GLN A 211 7.27 -0.55 15.82
C GLN A 211 6.62 -1.52 14.83
N ASN A 212 5.42 -2.00 15.13
CA ASN A 212 4.65 -2.83 14.21
C ASN A 212 3.76 -1.97 13.32
N VAL A 213 3.60 -2.37 12.06
CA VAL A 213 2.62 -1.80 11.13
C VAL A 213 1.23 -2.35 11.45
N LEU A 214 0.21 -1.49 11.47
CA LEU A 214 -1.15 -1.88 11.87
C LEU A 214 -2.01 -2.40 10.71
N GLY A 215 -1.62 -2.17 9.47
CA GLY A 215 -2.36 -2.61 8.30
C GLY A 215 -3.64 -1.82 8.05
N TRP A 216 -3.68 -0.55 8.46
CA TRP A 216 -4.74 0.38 8.10
C TRP A 216 -4.64 0.76 6.62
N ILE A 217 -5.76 1.16 6.03
CA ILE A 217 -5.75 1.80 4.72
C ILE A 217 -5.33 3.25 4.94
N ASN A 218 -4.12 3.59 4.53
CA ASN A 218 -3.48 4.87 4.81
C ASN A 218 -3.38 5.77 3.56
N GLU A 219 -4.38 5.71 2.71
CA GLU A 219 -4.47 6.55 1.50
C GLU A 219 -5.07 7.91 1.85
N LEU A 220 -4.25 8.85 2.31
CA LEU A 220 -4.72 10.21 2.66
C LEU A 220 -5.30 10.98 1.47
N ALA A 221 -4.93 10.61 0.25
CA ALA A 221 -5.52 11.19 -0.95
C ALA A 221 -7.07 11.08 -0.97
N PHE A 222 -7.64 10.05 -0.33
CA PHE A 222 -9.09 9.84 -0.26
C PHE A 222 -9.70 10.26 1.07
N ALA A 223 -8.90 10.74 2.03
CA ALA A 223 -9.41 11.18 3.31
C ALA A 223 -10.11 12.54 3.16
N PRO A 224 -11.33 12.71 3.71
CA PRO A 224 -11.99 14.02 3.74
C PRO A 224 -11.26 14.95 4.71
N VAL A 225 -10.75 16.07 4.18
CA VAL A 225 -9.96 17.06 4.94
C VAL A 225 -10.58 18.45 4.92
N ASP A 226 -11.48 18.72 3.99
CA ASP A 226 -12.19 20.01 3.85
C ASP A 226 -13.66 19.76 3.56
N LEU A 227 -14.55 20.17 4.48
CA LEU A 227 -15.98 19.82 4.45
C LEU A 227 -16.93 20.99 4.16
N PRO A 228 -16.49 22.28 4.06
CA PRO A 228 -17.41 23.39 3.82
C PRO A 228 -17.96 23.40 2.40
N ASP A 229 -19.06 24.15 2.21
CA ASP A 229 -19.59 24.46 0.88
C ASP A 229 -18.50 25.14 0.04
N GLY A 230 -18.23 24.59 -1.16
CA GLY A 230 -17.20 25.08 -2.08
C GLY A 230 -15.83 24.42 -1.90
N ALA A 231 -15.75 23.31 -1.14
CA ALA A 231 -14.59 22.44 -1.14
C ALA A 231 -14.19 22.00 -2.57
N LEU A 232 -12.90 21.81 -2.82
CA LEU A 232 -12.40 21.39 -4.13
C LEU A 232 -12.88 19.98 -4.46
N GLN A 233 -13.22 19.77 -5.72
CA GLN A 233 -13.59 18.45 -6.23
C GLN A 233 -12.38 17.78 -6.86
N ASP A 234 -12.05 16.58 -6.41
CA ASP A 234 -11.02 15.76 -6.99
C ASP A 234 -11.42 15.26 -8.39
N GLU A 235 -10.49 15.38 -9.34
CA GLU A 235 -10.75 15.02 -10.75
C GLU A 235 -10.92 13.51 -10.94
N TRP A 236 -10.26 12.69 -10.13
CA TRP A 236 -10.30 11.25 -10.26
C TRP A 236 -11.44 10.62 -9.45
N ALA A 237 -11.47 10.89 -8.14
CA ALA A 237 -12.49 10.35 -7.24
C ALA A 237 -13.85 11.02 -7.40
N THR A 238 -13.88 12.24 -7.99
CA THR A 238 -15.07 13.10 -8.07
C THR A 238 -15.68 13.49 -6.72
N ASP A 239 -15.02 13.14 -5.62
CA ASP A 239 -15.38 13.54 -4.27
C ASP A 239 -14.92 14.96 -3.94
N PHE A 240 -15.60 15.61 -3.03
CA PHE A 240 -15.27 16.97 -2.58
C PHE A 240 -14.45 16.94 -1.29
N GLY A 241 -13.46 17.81 -1.19
CA GLY A 241 -12.72 18.07 0.03
C GLY A 241 -11.82 16.94 0.49
N ILE A 242 -11.33 16.11 -0.42
CA ILE A 242 -10.39 15.03 -0.09
C ILE A 242 -8.92 15.47 -0.21
N GLY A 243 -8.05 14.79 0.51
CA GLY A 243 -6.64 15.14 0.63
C GLY A 243 -5.88 15.24 -0.68
N GLY A 244 -6.27 14.49 -1.71
CA GLY A 244 -5.66 14.53 -3.03
C GLY A 244 -5.59 15.92 -3.65
N GLU A 245 -6.63 16.75 -3.45
CA GLU A 245 -6.66 18.11 -3.97
C GLU A 245 -5.84 19.12 -3.16
N TYR A 246 -5.49 18.80 -1.92
CA TYR A 246 -4.82 19.73 -1.01
C TYR A 246 -3.35 19.40 -0.77
N PHE A 247 -2.94 18.13 -0.93
CA PHE A 247 -1.63 17.65 -0.50
C PHE A 247 -0.85 16.88 -1.59
N SER A 248 -1.41 16.75 -2.79
CA SER A 248 -0.70 16.08 -3.90
C SER A 248 -0.22 17.06 -4.98
#